data_96a3ee9c099867bde042ebac55b32f26
#
_entry.id   96a3ee9c099867bde042ebac55b32f26
#
_cell.length_a   1.000
_cell.length_b   1.000
_cell.length_c   1.000
_cell.angle_alpha   90.00
_cell.angle_beta   90.00
_cell.angle_gamma   90.00
#
_symmetry.space_group_name_H-M   'P 1'
#
loop_
_entity.id
_entity.type
_entity.pdbx_description
1 polymer ?
#
loop_
_entity_poly.entity_id
_entity_poly.type
_entity_poly.pdbx_seq_one_letter_code
_entity_poly.pdbx_strand_id
1 'polypeptide(L)'
;MHPAAYKNKDFWSDPQAIADYVPIKQITDSKVAVAILLCGTVAKDEIGGETSGIFAAMDGKRTFRSWGVLSAWAWAASKVCDYLVTDKRFDKKHIAVVGHSRGGKTALWAAATDKRFCLAVSNCSGNSGAALSRGNTGETVADITSRFPYWFCKKYAKYADKEDSLPFDQHELLALIAPRYLYVASATEDAWADPDGELLSAKLASAYYEMYGLKGVVVPPQIENDVYYTEGHVGYHRRTGKHAMTPFDWTSYTETLKRI
;
A
#
# COMPACT_ATOMS: atom_id res chain seq x y z
N MET A 1 -8.61 -4.17 -0.75
CA MET A 1 -10.07 -4.44 -0.76
C MET A 1 -10.36 -5.37 -1.94
N HIS A 2 -10.99 -6.53 -1.71
CA HIS A 2 -11.36 -7.44 -2.80
C HIS A 2 -12.26 -6.68 -3.78
N PRO A 3 -12.04 -6.76 -5.11
CA PRO A 3 -12.87 -6.06 -6.10
C PRO A 3 -14.38 -6.34 -5.95
N ALA A 4 -14.76 -7.52 -5.44
CA ALA A 4 -16.14 -7.87 -5.11
C ALA A 4 -16.65 -7.13 -3.85
N ALA A 5 -15.83 -6.88 -2.85
CA ALA A 5 -16.26 -6.15 -1.65
C ALA A 5 -16.55 -4.67 -1.93
N TYR A 6 -15.84 -4.07 -2.91
CA TYR A 6 -16.07 -2.67 -3.28
C TYR A 6 -17.39 -2.46 -4.04
N LYS A 7 -17.85 -3.47 -4.79
CA LYS A 7 -19.15 -3.47 -5.46
C LYS A 7 -20.27 -3.97 -4.56
N ASN A 8 -19.93 -4.59 -3.43
CA ASN A 8 -20.91 -5.08 -2.50
C ASN A 8 -21.31 -3.94 -1.56
N LYS A 9 -22.46 -3.33 -1.80
CA LYS A 9 -23.08 -2.36 -0.90
C LYS A 9 -23.21 -2.93 0.52
N ASP A 10 -23.32 -4.25 0.64
CA ASP A 10 -23.50 -4.96 1.90
C ASP A 10 -22.25 -4.88 2.81
N PHE A 11 -21.03 -4.83 2.24
CA PHE A 11 -19.80 -4.69 3.05
C PHE A 11 -19.80 -3.41 3.89
N TRP A 12 -20.17 -2.28 3.30
CA TRP A 12 -20.19 -0.99 4.00
C TRP A 12 -21.43 -0.80 4.88
N SER A 13 -22.42 -1.66 4.74
CA SER A 13 -23.60 -1.73 5.60
C SER A 13 -23.48 -2.77 6.72
N ASP A 14 -22.44 -3.62 6.67
CA ASP A 14 -22.15 -4.60 7.72
C ASP A 14 -21.10 -4.04 8.71
N PRO A 15 -21.51 -3.63 9.93
CA PRO A 15 -20.60 -3.11 10.93
C PRO A 15 -19.50 -4.11 11.34
N GLN A 16 -19.78 -5.42 11.28
CA GLN A 16 -18.79 -6.44 11.62
C GLN A 16 -17.72 -6.55 10.55
N ALA A 17 -18.10 -6.55 9.27
CA ALA A 17 -17.14 -6.56 8.17
C ALA A 17 -16.21 -5.33 8.18
N ILE A 18 -16.74 -4.15 8.53
CA ILE A 18 -15.94 -2.93 8.71
C ILE A 18 -15.03 -3.08 9.93
N ALA A 19 -15.53 -3.59 11.05
CA ALA A 19 -14.77 -3.77 12.27
C ALA A 19 -13.63 -4.80 12.11
N ASP A 20 -13.85 -5.84 11.31
CA ASP A 20 -12.81 -6.82 10.99
C ASP A 20 -11.73 -6.23 10.06
N TYR A 21 -12.14 -5.38 9.12
CA TYR A 21 -11.23 -4.76 8.17
C TYR A 21 -10.40 -3.61 8.80
N VAL A 22 -11.01 -2.78 9.64
CA VAL A 22 -10.34 -1.76 10.44
C VAL A 22 -10.82 -1.91 11.88
N PRO A 23 -10.16 -2.74 12.70
CA PRO A 23 -10.56 -3.00 14.09
C PRO A 23 -10.21 -1.80 14.98
N ILE A 24 -11.02 -0.74 14.88
CA ILE A 24 -10.77 0.56 15.54
C ILE A 24 -10.51 0.37 17.02
N LYS A 25 -11.32 -0.48 17.71
CA LYS A 25 -11.13 -0.75 19.13
C LYS A 25 -9.77 -1.35 19.44
N GLN A 26 -9.34 -2.37 18.69
CA GLN A 26 -8.02 -3.00 18.88
C GLN A 26 -6.88 -1.98 18.66
N ILE A 27 -6.99 -1.15 17.62
CA ILE A 27 -5.98 -0.15 17.28
C ILE A 27 -5.92 0.92 18.38
N THR A 28 -7.05 1.43 18.84
CA THR A 28 -7.11 2.48 19.87
C THR A 28 -6.73 1.96 21.26
N ASP A 29 -7.05 0.70 21.58
CA ASP A 29 -6.57 0.04 22.80
C ASP A 29 -5.03 -0.03 22.82
N SER A 30 -4.40 -0.12 21.64
CA SER A 30 -2.94 -0.05 21.46
C SER A 30 -2.38 1.36 21.60
N LYS A 31 -3.19 2.38 21.93
CA LYS A 31 -2.83 3.80 22.03
C LYS A 31 -2.44 4.43 20.70
N VAL A 32 -2.92 3.88 19.61
CA VAL A 32 -2.75 4.41 18.26
C VAL A 32 -4.07 5.03 17.80
N ALA A 33 -4.03 6.27 17.34
CA ALA A 33 -5.18 6.93 16.73
C ALA A 33 -5.40 6.45 15.29
N VAL A 34 -6.65 6.47 14.83
CA VAL A 34 -7.02 6.07 13.46
C VAL A 34 -7.62 7.24 12.71
N ALA A 35 -7.07 7.54 11.54
CA ALA A 35 -7.67 8.43 10.55
C ALA A 35 -8.04 7.61 9.31
N ILE A 36 -9.30 7.62 8.90
CA ILE A 36 -9.79 6.86 7.75
C ILE A 36 -10.00 7.79 6.57
N LEU A 37 -9.24 7.56 5.50
CA LEU A 37 -9.41 8.26 4.22
C LEU A 37 -10.34 7.47 3.31
N LEU A 38 -11.50 8.02 2.98
CA LEU A 38 -12.41 7.46 2.00
C LEU A 38 -11.96 7.85 0.59
N CYS A 39 -11.09 7.06 -0.01
CA CYS A 39 -10.44 7.35 -1.28
C CYS A 39 -11.41 7.70 -2.42
N GLY A 40 -12.59 7.04 -2.48
CA GLY A 40 -13.61 7.30 -3.49
C GLY A 40 -14.21 8.71 -3.45
N THR A 41 -14.09 9.43 -2.33
CA THR A 41 -14.51 10.84 -2.24
C THR A 41 -13.49 11.81 -2.84
N VAL A 42 -12.22 11.37 -2.94
CA VAL A 42 -11.14 12.16 -3.55
C VAL A 42 -11.17 12.04 -5.07
N ALA A 43 -11.26 10.82 -5.56
CA ALA A 43 -11.43 10.49 -6.98
C ALA A 43 -12.08 9.10 -7.04
N LYS A 44 -13.06 8.93 -7.92
CA LYS A 44 -13.84 7.68 -8.00
C LYS A 44 -12.99 6.51 -8.49
N ASP A 45 -13.24 5.33 -7.93
CA ASP A 45 -12.61 4.08 -8.34
C ASP A 45 -13.43 3.39 -9.44
N GLU A 46 -13.59 4.07 -10.56
CA GLU A 46 -14.36 3.62 -11.72
C GLU A 46 -13.78 4.20 -13.01
N ILE A 47 -14.21 3.67 -14.16
CA ILE A 47 -13.84 4.24 -15.47
C ILE A 47 -14.28 5.71 -15.51
N GLY A 48 -13.37 6.61 -15.88
CA GLY A 48 -13.60 8.06 -15.82
C GLY A 48 -13.27 8.68 -14.46
N GLY A 49 -12.85 7.89 -13.46
CA GLY A 49 -12.45 8.39 -12.15
C GLY A 49 -11.37 9.45 -12.20
N GLU A 50 -10.50 9.39 -13.21
CA GLU A 50 -9.46 10.39 -13.47
C GLU A 50 -9.98 11.76 -13.95
N THR A 51 -11.28 11.93 -14.05
CA THR A 51 -11.94 13.22 -14.31
C THR A 51 -12.87 13.63 -13.19
N SER A 52 -12.97 12.85 -12.10
CA SER A 52 -13.87 13.06 -10.97
C SER A 52 -13.15 13.67 -9.77
N GLY A 53 -13.92 14.12 -8.78
CA GLY A 53 -13.39 14.62 -7.50
C GLY A 53 -12.34 15.71 -7.69
N ILE A 54 -11.15 15.51 -7.12
CA ILE A 54 -10.06 16.50 -7.20
C ILE A 54 -9.66 16.82 -8.64
N PHE A 55 -9.75 15.86 -9.55
CA PHE A 55 -9.40 16.08 -10.95
C PHE A 55 -10.36 17.05 -11.67
N ALA A 56 -11.64 17.09 -11.27
CA ALA A 56 -12.61 18.03 -11.77
C ALA A 56 -12.33 19.47 -11.32
N ALA A 57 -11.62 19.62 -10.17
CA ALA A 57 -11.23 20.93 -9.64
C ALA A 57 -9.84 21.39 -10.12
N MET A 58 -9.09 20.53 -10.82
CA MET A 58 -7.76 20.88 -11.36
C MET A 58 -7.90 21.53 -12.74
N ASP A 59 -7.30 22.71 -12.88
CA ASP A 59 -7.20 23.36 -14.19
C ASP A 59 -6.17 22.68 -15.08
N GLY A 60 -6.44 22.71 -16.39
CA GLY A 60 -5.51 22.26 -17.41
C GLY A 60 -5.87 20.93 -18.12
N LYS A 61 -5.26 20.73 -19.27
CA LYS A 61 -5.47 19.53 -20.09
C LYS A 61 -4.68 18.35 -19.56
N ARG A 62 -5.37 17.26 -19.30
CA ARG A 62 -4.71 15.99 -18.93
C ARG A 62 -3.96 15.42 -20.15
N THR A 63 -2.79 14.90 -19.90
CA THR A 63 -1.93 14.24 -20.87
C THR A 63 -1.82 12.74 -20.55
N PHE A 64 -1.19 11.99 -21.42
CA PHE A 64 -0.94 10.57 -21.16
C PHE A 64 0.07 10.32 -20.02
N ARG A 65 0.74 11.38 -19.51
CA ARG A 65 1.63 11.35 -18.35
C ARG A 65 0.98 11.87 -17.07
N SER A 66 -0.22 12.39 -17.15
CA SER A 66 -0.93 12.89 -15.96
C SER A 66 -1.22 11.77 -14.99
N TRP A 67 -1.17 12.07 -13.71
CA TRP A 67 -1.40 11.08 -12.64
C TRP A 67 -2.75 10.39 -12.79
N GLY A 68 -2.80 9.14 -12.33
CA GLY A 68 -4.03 8.39 -12.19
C GLY A 68 -4.64 8.56 -10.79
N VAL A 69 -5.71 7.84 -10.58
CA VAL A 69 -6.53 7.90 -9.35
C VAL A 69 -5.72 7.53 -8.10
N LEU A 70 -4.82 6.54 -8.17
CA LEU A 70 -3.99 6.16 -7.02
C LEU A 70 -3.09 7.30 -6.53
N SER A 71 -2.56 8.11 -7.46
CA SER A 71 -1.76 9.28 -7.09
C SER A 71 -2.60 10.38 -6.42
N ALA A 72 -3.88 10.54 -6.82
CA ALA A 72 -4.79 11.47 -6.16
C ALA A 72 -5.11 11.02 -4.73
N TRP A 73 -5.30 9.72 -4.51
CA TRP A 73 -5.50 9.17 -3.17
C TRP A 73 -4.26 9.34 -2.29
N ALA A 74 -3.06 9.11 -2.84
CA ALA A 74 -1.81 9.33 -2.12
C ALA A 74 -1.61 10.82 -1.76
N TRP A 75 -1.92 11.73 -2.68
CA TRP A 75 -1.94 13.16 -2.40
C TRP A 75 -2.91 13.50 -1.26
N ALA A 76 -4.12 12.93 -1.26
CA ALA A 76 -5.08 13.16 -0.20
C ALA A 76 -4.62 12.61 1.17
N ALA A 77 -3.90 11.47 1.19
CA ALA A 77 -3.27 10.97 2.41
C ALA A 77 -2.27 11.99 2.97
N SER A 78 -1.47 12.65 2.11
CA SER A 78 -0.59 13.76 2.52
C SER A 78 -1.38 14.97 3.05
N LYS A 79 -2.57 15.25 2.51
CA LYS A 79 -3.44 16.32 3.05
C LYS A 79 -4.01 15.97 4.43
N VAL A 80 -4.34 14.70 4.68
CA VAL A 80 -4.66 14.26 6.05
C VAL A 80 -3.46 14.46 6.97
N CYS A 81 -2.25 14.13 6.51
CA CYS A 81 -1.02 14.37 7.26
C CYS A 81 -0.81 15.87 7.54
N ASP A 82 -1.13 16.78 6.60
CA ASP A 82 -1.08 18.23 6.81
C ASP A 82 -1.91 18.66 8.05
N TYR A 83 -3.09 18.06 8.22
CA TYR A 83 -3.91 18.29 9.40
C TYR A 83 -3.30 17.68 10.67
N LEU A 84 -2.92 16.41 10.61
CA LEU A 84 -2.44 15.68 11.78
C LEU A 84 -1.20 16.33 12.42
N VAL A 85 -0.28 16.89 11.64
CA VAL A 85 0.91 17.56 12.16
C VAL A 85 0.63 18.89 12.85
N THR A 86 -0.56 19.46 12.67
CA THR A 86 -0.99 20.71 13.34
C THR A 86 -1.69 20.45 14.67
N ASP A 87 -2.26 19.27 14.86
CA ASP A 87 -3.01 18.92 16.06
C ASP A 87 -2.09 18.33 17.14
N LYS A 88 -1.96 19.05 18.27
CA LYS A 88 -1.07 18.70 19.38
C LYS A 88 -1.43 17.39 20.09
N ARG A 89 -2.60 16.80 19.80
CA ARG A 89 -3.01 15.50 20.35
C ARG A 89 -2.30 14.33 19.69
N PHE A 90 -1.70 14.54 18.50
CA PHE A 90 -1.01 13.52 17.73
C PHE A 90 0.50 13.72 17.75
N ASP A 91 1.23 12.62 17.82
CA ASP A 91 2.68 12.65 17.64
C ASP A 91 3.00 12.74 16.14
N LYS A 92 3.42 13.92 15.71
CA LYS A 92 3.75 14.20 14.32
C LYS A 92 4.95 13.42 13.77
N LYS A 93 5.73 12.78 14.64
CA LYS A 93 6.87 11.95 14.23
C LYS A 93 6.46 10.50 13.98
N HIS A 94 5.32 10.06 14.52
CA HIS A 94 4.85 8.69 14.45
C HIS A 94 3.53 8.59 13.67
N ILE A 95 3.53 9.07 12.41
CA ILE A 95 2.40 8.98 11.49
C ILE A 95 2.68 7.85 10.50
N ALA A 96 1.84 6.82 10.51
CA ALA A 96 1.86 5.73 9.55
C ALA A 96 0.81 5.91 8.44
N VAL A 97 1.11 5.42 7.24
CA VAL A 97 0.11 5.24 6.18
C VAL A 97 -0.08 3.76 5.91
N VAL A 98 -1.32 3.30 5.98
CA VAL A 98 -1.69 1.88 5.84
C VAL A 98 -2.68 1.72 4.70
N GLY A 99 -2.46 0.72 3.86
CA GLY A 99 -3.38 0.39 2.80
C GLY A 99 -3.40 -1.09 2.44
N HIS A 100 -4.57 -1.56 2.00
CA HIS A 100 -4.78 -2.90 1.51
C HIS A 100 -5.06 -2.88 0.01
N SER A 101 -4.52 -3.87 -0.73
CA SER A 101 -4.79 -4.01 -2.16
C SER A 101 -4.34 -2.74 -2.92
N ARG A 102 -5.21 -2.14 -3.72
CA ARG A 102 -5.00 -0.83 -4.35
C ARG A 102 -4.68 0.28 -3.35
N GLY A 103 -5.21 0.19 -2.12
CA GLY A 103 -4.83 1.06 -1.02
C GLY A 103 -3.40 0.85 -0.56
N GLY A 104 -2.86 -0.37 -0.65
CA GLY A 104 -1.45 -0.67 -0.39
C GLY A 104 -0.53 -0.03 -1.44
N LYS A 105 -0.89 -0.11 -2.73
CA LYS A 105 -0.19 0.62 -3.79
C LYS A 105 -0.18 2.13 -3.51
N THR A 106 -1.31 2.66 -3.05
CA THR A 106 -1.48 4.07 -2.67
C THR A 106 -0.61 4.44 -1.46
N ALA A 107 -0.57 3.60 -0.43
CA ALA A 107 0.22 3.83 0.78
C ALA A 107 1.72 3.90 0.48
N LEU A 108 2.22 2.99 -0.36
CA LEU A 108 3.61 3.02 -0.82
C LEU A 108 3.92 4.32 -1.56
N TRP A 109 3.07 4.74 -2.49
CA TRP A 109 3.27 5.98 -3.24
C TRP A 109 3.17 7.22 -2.34
N ALA A 110 2.24 7.25 -1.38
CA ALA A 110 2.13 8.33 -0.41
C ALA A 110 3.41 8.47 0.42
N ALA A 111 3.93 7.36 0.97
CA ALA A 111 5.15 7.39 1.76
C ALA A 111 6.41 7.70 0.91
N ALA A 112 6.48 7.24 -0.34
CA ALA A 112 7.57 7.56 -1.24
C ALA A 112 7.63 9.07 -1.56
N THR A 113 6.49 9.73 -1.61
CA THR A 113 6.38 11.16 -1.98
C THR A 113 6.24 12.11 -0.80
N ASP A 114 5.92 11.60 0.40
CA ASP A 114 5.80 12.39 1.63
C ASP A 114 6.60 11.77 2.78
N LYS A 115 7.69 12.41 3.15
CA LYS A 115 8.64 11.92 4.16
C LYS A 115 8.13 12.01 5.60
N ARG A 116 6.97 12.61 5.84
CA ARG A 116 6.36 12.70 7.18
C ARG A 116 5.76 11.38 7.66
N PHE A 117 5.43 10.48 6.75
CA PHE A 117 5.06 9.11 7.12
C PHE A 117 6.30 8.35 7.59
N CYS A 118 6.36 8.03 8.88
CA CYS A 118 7.46 7.27 9.46
C CYS A 118 7.39 5.77 9.14
N LEU A 119 6.20 5.27 8.86
CA LEU A 119 5.92 3.89 8.49
C LEU A 119 4.95 3.84 7.30
N ALA A 120 5.31 3.08 6.29
CA ALA A 120 4.41 2.69 5.21
C ALA A 120 4.00 1.22 5.36
N VAL A 121 2.72 0.93 5.29
CA VAL A 121 2.19 -0.44 5.34
C VAL A 121 1.47 -0.77 4.04
N SER A 122 1.95 -1.79 3.36
CA SER A 122 1.37 -2.34 2.14
C SER A 122 0.89 -3.76 2.38
N ASN A 123 -0.42 -3.95 2.41
CA ASN A 123 -1.04 -5.25 2.62
C ASN A 123 -1.62 -5.78 1.32
N CYS A 124 -1.19 -6.97 0.87
CA CYS A 124 -1.68 -7.67 -0.31
C CYS A 124 -1.79 -6.75 -1.54
N SER A 125 -0.75 -5.99 -1.82
CA SER A 125 -0.85 -4.93 -2.83
C SER A 125 -0.52 -5.39 -4.25
N GLY A 126 0.16 -6.51 -4.41
CA GLY A 126 0.43 -7.12 -5.71
C GLY A 126 1.29 -6.26 -6.64
N ASN A 127 1.16 -6.50 -7.93
CA ASN A 127 1.87 -5.77 -8.99
C ASN A 127 1.59 -4.27 -8.91
N SER A 128 2.58 -3.46 -9.28
CA SER A 128 2.53 -1.99 -9.13
C SER A 128 2.30 -1.52 -7.69
N GLY A 129 2.40 -2.45 -6.76
CA GLY A 129 2.42 -2.28 -5.31
C GLY A 129 3.74 -2.81 -4.76
N ALA A 130 3.69 -3.81 -3.87
CA ALA A 130 4.89 -4.41 -3.29
C ALA A 130 5.49 -5.54 -4.14
N ALA A 131 4.70 -6.25 -4.96
CA ALA A 131 5.21 -7.34 -5.79
C ALA A 131 5.97 -6.83 -7.00
N LEU A 132 7.08 -7.48 -7.34
CA LEU A 132 7.81 -7.20 -8.57
C LEU A 132 6.89 -7.28 -9.79
N SER A 133 7.15 -6.45 -10.79
CA SER A 133 6.47 -6.54 -12.09
C SER A 133 7.13 -7.57 -12.99
N ARG A 134 8.46 -7.66 -12.95
CA ARG A 134 9.21 -8.68 -13.69
C ARG A 134 9.07 -10.03 -13.02
N GLY A 135 8.73 -11.05 -13.81
CA GLY A 135 8.55 -12.42 -13.31
C GLY A 135 7.35 -12.60 -12.38
N ASN A 136 6.41 -11.66 -12.37
CA ASN A 136 5.19 -11.74 -11.56
C ASN A 136 4.36 -12.95 -11.97
N THR A 137 3.87 -13.70 -10.98
CA THR A 137 3.05 -14.91 -11.17
C THR A 137 1.55 -14.66 -10.96
N GLY A 138 1.20 -13.45 -10.52
CA GLY A 138 -0.18 -13.01 -10.27
C GLY A 138 -0.67 -11.97 -11.28
N GLU A 139 -1.08 -10.80 -10.77
CA GLU A 139 -1.56 -9.66 -11.57
C GLU A 139 -0.42 -9.06 -12.41
N THR A 140 -0.59 -8.99 -13.73
CA THR A 140 0.39 -8.41 -14.66
C THR A 140 0.14 -6.91 -14.90
N VAL A 141 1.09 -6.22 -15.55
CA VAL A 141 0.86 -4.83 -16.01
C VAL A 141 -0.27 -4.79 -17.06
N ALA A 142 -0.40 -5.81 -17.90
CA ALA A 142 -1.50 -5.94 -18.85
C ALA A 142 -2.85 -6.04 -18.15
N ASP A 143 -2.95 -6.90 -17.13
CA ASP A 143 -4.18 -7.06 -16.33
C ASP A 143 -4.60 -5.76 -15.66
N ILE A 144 -3.68 -5.12 -14.94
CA ILE A 144 -4.01 -3.95 -14.14
C ILE A 144 -4.35 -2.72 -15.00
N THR A 145 -3.67 -2.56 -16.13
CA THR A 145 -3.92 -1.41 -17.02
C THR A 145 -5.14 -1.59 -17.91
N SER A 146 -5.54 -2.84 -18.21
CA SER A 146 -6.78 -3.12 -18.94
C SER A 146 -8.02 -3.04 -18.06
N ARG A 147 -7.96 -3.58 -16.83
CA ARG A 147 -9.07 -3.58 -15.87
C ARG A 147 -9.29 -2.24 -15.20
N PHE A 148 -8.21 -1.51 -14.93
CA PHE A 148 -8.20 -0.26 -14.18
C PHE A 148 -7.39 0.83 -14.88
N PRO A 149 -7.74 1.20 -16.13
CA PRO A 149 -6.94 2.14 -16.95
C PRO A 149 -6.81 3.55 -16.33
N TYR A 150 -7.60 3.85 -15.32
CA TYR A 150 -7.63 5.13 -14.61
C TYR A 150 -6.74 5.16 -13.36
N TRP A 151 -6.19 4.02 -12.89
CA TRP A 151 -5.36 4.00 -11.68
C TRP A 151 -4.02 4.69 -11.85
N PHE A 152 -3.40 4.54 -13.00
CA PHE A 152 -2.06 5.05 -13.32
C PHE A 152 -2.10 6.11 -14.43
N CYS A 153 -0.95 6.70 -14.74
CA CYS A 153 -0.83 7.47 -15.96
C CYS A 153 -0.98 6.54 -17.19
N LYS A 154 -1.60 7.04 -18.25
CA LYS A 154 -1.87 6.24 -19.48
C LYS A 154 -0.56 5.69 -20.13
N LYS A 155 0.59 6.35 -19.86
CA LYS A 155 1.89 5.87 -20.33
C LYS A 155 2.25 4.50 -19.79
N TYR A 156 1.76 4.13 -18.59
CA TYR A 156 2.09 2.87 -17.94
C TYR A 156 1.66 1.66 -18.75
N ALA A 157 0.52 1.73 -19.43
CA ALA A 157 0.01 0.66 -20.30
C ALA A 157 0.95 0.28 -21.46
N LYS A 158 1.98 1.10 -21.78
CA LYS A 158 3.00 0.74 -22.76
C LYS A 158 3.91 -0.41 -22.34
N TYR A 159 3.93 -0.71 -21.06
CA TYR A 159 4.75 -1.77 -20.48
C TYR A 159 3.96 -3.09 -20.29
N ALA A 160 2.68 -3.13 -20.68
CA ALA A 160 1.89 -4.36 -20.73
C ALA A 160 2.60 -5.37 -21.63
N ASP A 161 2.80 -6.59 -21.11
CA ASP A 161 3.55 -7.69 -21.75
C ASP A 161 5.00 -7.32 -22.14
N LYS A 162 5.56 -6.30 -21.49
CA LYS A 162 6.91 -5.76 -21.71
C LYS A 162 7.58 -5.32 -20.42
N GLU A 163 7.29 -6.01 -19.33
CA GLU A 163 7.75 -5.65 -17.99
C GLU A 163 9.27 -5.56 -17.91
N ASP A 164 10.00 -6.34 -18.70
CA ASP A 164 11.48 -6.26 -18.79
C ASP A 164 11.98 -4.91 -19.31
N SER A 165 11.15 -4.18 -20.05
CA SER A 165 11.48 -2.85 -20.54
C SER A 165 11.19 -1.71 -19.55
N LEU A 166 10.62 -2.00 -18.38
CA LEU A 166 10.45 -1.03 -17.32
C LEU A 166 11.81 -0.46 -16.90
N PRO A 167 11.94 0.87 -16.71
CA PRO A 167 13.20 1.47 -16.27
C PRO A 167 13.49 1.25 -14.79
N PHE A 168 12.55 0.70 -14.04
CA PHE A 168 12.63 0.35 -12.60
C PHE A 168 11.74 -0.85 -12.31
N ASP A 169 11.80 -1.38 -11.08
CA ASP A 169 10.80 -2.33 -10.59
C ASP A 169 10.38 -1.98 -9.16
N GLN A 170 9.42 -2.69 -8.60
CA GLN A 170 8.71 -2.28 -7.38
C GLN A 170 9.62 -2.25 -6.15
N HIS A 171 10.67 -3.06 -6.08
CA HIS A 171 11.65 -2.96 -4.99
C HIS A 171 12.31 -1.58 -4.90
N GLU A 172 12.44 -0.85 -6.02
CA GLU A 172 12.96 0.52 -6.03
C GLU A 172 11.94 1.53 -5.49
N LEU A 173 10.62 1.29 -5.73
CA LEU A 173 9.57 2.05 -5.04
C LEU A 173 9.62 1.83 -3.52
N LEU A 174 9.81 0.59 -3.08
CA LEU A 174 9.99 0.26 -1.67
C LEU A 174 11.23 0.95 -1.09
N ALA A 175 12.32 0.99 -1.84
CA ALA A 175 13.57 1.65 -1.47
C ALA A 175 13.44 3.17 -1.24
N LEU A 176 12.50 3.86 -1.92
CA LEU A 176 12.24 5.29 -1.70
C LEU A 176 11.73 5.60 -0.28
N ILE A 177 11.30 4.59 0.46
CA ILE A 177 10.85 4.74 1.84
C ILE A 177 12.04 4.77 2.81
N ALA A 178 13.17 4.14 2.46
CA ALA A 178 14.38 4.16 3.29
C ALA A 178 14.83 5.60 3.62
N PRO A 179 15.35 5.86 4.82
CA PRO A 179 15.63 4.96 5.93
C PRO A 179 14.45 4.73 6.88
N ARG A 180 13.25 5.21 6.55
CA ARG A 180 12.01 5.05 7.33
C ARG A 180 11.54 3.60 7.30
N TYR A 181 10.53 3.30 8.09
CA TYR A 181 10.03 1.94 8.20
C TYR A 181 9.05 1.59 7.09
N LEU A 182 9.14 0.37 6.62
CA LEU A 182 8.25 -0.25 5.66
C LEU A 182 7.70 -1.54 6.26
N TYR A 183 6.45 -1.85 5.99
CA TYR A 183 5.85 -3.14 6.29
C TYR A 183 5.13 -3.71 5.07
N VAL A 184 5.49 -4.91 4.66
CA VAL A 184 4.84 -5.64 3.57
C VAL A 184 4.13 -6.84 4.17
N ALA A 185 2.85 -6.98 3.88
CA ALA A 185 2.03 -8.10 4.36
C ALA A 185 1.35 -8.79 3.19
N SER A 186 1.43 -10.11 3.17
CA SER A 186 0.90 -10.99 2.14
C SER A 186 -0.08 -12.02 2.73
N ALA A 187 -0.78 -12.76 1.89
CA ALA A 187 -1.66 -13.85 2.31
C ALA A 187 -1.44 -15.10 1.44
N THR A 188 -1.54 -16.29 2.05
CA THR A 188 -1.19 -17.57 1.40
C THR A 188 -2.10 -17.93 0.23
N GLU A 189 -3.38 -17.53 0.29
CA GLU A 189 -4.39 -17.84 -0.74
C GLU A 189 -4.62 -16.67 -1.70
N ASP A 190 -3.71 -15.69 -1.72
CA ASP A 190 -3.79 -14.50 -2.57
C ASP A 190 -2.79 -14.58 -3.73
N ALA A 191 -2.89 -15.63 -4.53
CA ALA A 191 -2.00 -15.83 -5.68
C ALA A 191 -2.02 -14.63 -6.67
N TRP A 192 -3.13 -13.90 -6.71
CA TRP A 192 -3.27 -12.71 -7.56
C TRP A 192 -2.33 -11.57 -7.14
N ALA A 193 -2.03 -11.43 -5.85
CA ALA A 193 -1.09 -10.44 -5.34
C ALA A 193 0.38 -10.91 -5.41
N ASP A 194 0.65 -12.15 -5.79
CA ASP A 194 1.99 -12.73 -5.86
C ASP A 194 2.76 -12.58 -4.52
N PRO A 195 2.40 -13.33 -3.47
CA PRO A 195 3.03 -13.23 -2.15
C PRO A 195 4.54 -13.45 -2.16
N ASP A 196 5.03 -14.29 -3.06
CA ASP A 196 6.47 -14.55 -3.19
C ASP A 196 7.18 -13.38 -3.87
N GLY A 197 6.54 -12.75 -4.87
CA GLY A 197 7.01 -11.53 -5.51
C GLY A 197 7.02 -10.33 -4.55
N GLU A 198 6.05 -10.22 -3.63
CA GLU A 198 6.03 -9.20 -2.57
C GLU A 198 7.22 -9.39 -1.59
N LEU A 199 7.49 -10.64 -1.15
CA LEU A 199 8.64 -10.93 -0.29
C LEU A 199 9.97 -10.69 -1.00
N LEU A 200 10.08 -11.15 -2.26
CA LEU A 200 11.30 -10.94 -3.05
C LEU A 200 11.60 -9.46 -3.24
N SER A 201 10.59 -8.66 -3.53
CA SER A 201 10.72 -7.20 -3.64
C SER A 201 11.22 -6.58 -2.34
N ALA A 202 10.68 -6.99 -1.18
CA ALA A 202 11.14 -6.54 0.13
C ALA A 202 12.60 -6.93 0.41
N LYS A 203 13.01 -8.15 0.02
CA LYS A 203 14.41 -8.60 0.11
C LYS A 203 15.33 -7.75 -0.78
N LEU A 204 14.96 -7.48 -2.02
CA LEU A 204 15.77 -6.65 -2.93
C LEU A 204 15.86 -5.20 -2.45
N ALA A 205 14.77 -4.64 -1.89
CA ALA A 205 14.77 -3.31 -1.30
C ALA A 205 15.72 -3.20 -0.10
N SER A 206 16.04 -4.31 0.57
CA SER A 206 16.93 -4.32 1.75
C SER A 206 18.31 -3.76 1.46
N ALA A 207 18.85 -3.96 0.26
CA ALA A 207 20.15 -3.41 -0.14
C ALA A 207 20.22 -1.87 0.01
N TYR A 208 19.11 -1.18 -0.22
CA TYR A 208 19.04 0.28 -0.05
C TYR A 208 19.01 0.68 1.43
N TYR A 209 18.43 -0.12 2.33
CA TYR A 209 18.52 0.10 3.77
C TYR A 209 19.93 -0.13 4.29
N GLU A 210 20.63 -1.14 3.78
CA GLU A 210 22.03 -1.43 4.12
C GLU A 210 22.97 -0.25 3.77
N MET A 211 22.69 0.51 2.71
CA MET A 211 23.41 1.75 2.39
C MET A 211 23.33 2.82 3.50
N TYR A 212 22.32 2.75 4.36
CA TYR A 212 22.17 3.60 5.55
C TYR A 212 22.71 2.93 6.82
N GLY A 213 23.33 1.75 6.72
CA GLY A 213 23.77 0.96 7.87
C GLY A 213 22.62 0.30 8.63
N LEU A 214 21.46 0.12 7.99
CA LEU A 214 20.25 -0.42 8.60
C LEU A 214 20.00 -1.83 8.07
N LYS A 215 19.37 -2.68 8.89
CA LYS A 215 18.86 -3.97 8.41
C LYS A 215 17.56 -3.74 7.62
N GLY A 216 17.47 -4.31 6.43
CA GLY A 216 16.23 -4.38 5.66
C GLY A 216 15.26 -5.41 6.24
N VAL A 217 14.70 -6.30 5.41
CA VAL A 217 13.87 -7.41 5.89
C VAL A 217 14.76 -8.54 6.43
N VAL A 218 14.48 -8.98 7.66
CA VAL A 218 15.18 -10.09 8.31
C VAL A 218 14.23 -11.27 8.39
N VAL A 219 14.44 -12.26 7.54
CA VAL A 219 13.62 -13.47 7.44
C VAL A 219 14.52 -14.70 7.29
N PRO A 220 14.09 -15.89 7.78
CA PRO A 220 14.79 -17.14 7.51
C PRO A 220 14.78 -17.49 6.01
N PRO A 221 15.62 -18.43 5.55
CA PRO A 221 15.60 -18.88 4.16
C PRO A 221 14.21 -19.38 3.72
N GLN A 222 13.49 -20.07 4.61
CA GLN A 222 12.10 -20.46 4.45
C GLN A 222 11.27 -19.80 5.54
N ILE A 223 10.33 -18.95 5.13
CA ILE A 223 9.43 -18.27 6.06
C ILE A 223 8.31 -19.21 6.53
N GLU A 224 7.84 -18.99 7.74
CA GLU A 224 6.62 -19.59 8.27
C GLU A 224 5.44 -18.66 8.08
N ASN A 225 4.26 -19.23 7.87
CA ASN A 225 3.03 -18.46 7.82
C ASN A 225 2.62 -18.02 9.24
N ASP A 226 1.90 -16.92 9.32
CA ASP A 226 1.37 -16.37 10.58
C ASP A 226 2.47 -15.95 11.59
N VAL A 227 3.70 -15.71 11.11
CA VAL A 227 4.83 -15.20 11.88
C VAL A 227 5.17 -13.77 11.45
N TYR A 228 5.35 -12.88 12.42
CA TYR A 228 5.76 -11.50 12.19
C TYR A 228 7.29 -11.36 12.19
N TYR A 229 7.85 -11.00 11.06
CA TYR A 229 9.28 -10.70 10.90
C TYR A 229 9.49 -9.19 10.98
N THR A 230 9.86 -8.69 12.14
CA THR A 230 9.92 -7.25 12.44
C THR A 230 11.26 -6.78 12.98
N GLU A 231 12.31 -7.59 12.91
CA GLU A 231 13.64 -7.24 13.45
C GLU A 231 14.26 -6.05 12.71
N GLY A 232 14.11 -5.99 11.39
CA GLY A 232 14.67 -4.93 10.55
C GLY A 232 13.77 -3.70 10.39
N HIS A 233 14.19 -2.78 9.52
CA HIS A 233 13.40 -1.60 9.12
C HIS A 233 12.31 -1.95 8.10
N VAL A 234 12.42 -3.11 7.45
CA VAL A 234 11.37 -3.67 6.61
C VAL A 234 10.75 -4.85 7.36
N GLY A 235 9.52 -4.67 7.82
CA GLY A 235 8.72 -5.75 8.41
C GLY A 235 8.06 -6.58 7.32
N TYR A 236 7.82 -7.87 7.62
CA TYR A 236 7.10 -8.77 6.74
C TYR A 236 6.30 -9.81 7.53
N HIS A 237 5.15 -10.20 7.00
CA HIS A 237 4.48 -11.44 7.33
C HIS A 237 3.71 -12.00 6.14
N ARG A 238 3.47 -13.32 6.16
CA ARG A 238 2.52 -13.98 5.27
C ARG A 238 1.43 -14.63 6.13
N ARG A 239 0.25 -14.05 6.10
CA ARG A 239 -0.90 -14.55 6.86
C ARG A 239 -1.56 -15.72 6.11
N THR A 240 -2.00 -16.74 6.85
CA THR A 240 -2.88 -17.78 6.29
C THR A 240 -4.22 -17.18 5.87
N GLY A 241 -4.69 -17.52 4.68
CA GLY A 241 -6.00 -17.14 4.15
C GLY A 241 -5.97 -16.26 2.91
N LYS A 242 -7.13 -15.68 2.61
CA LYS A 242 -7.45 -14.99 1.34
C LYS A 242 -7.02 -13.52 1.34
N HIS A 243 -7.22 -12.88 0.19
CA HIS A 243 -7.05 -11.44 -0.02
C HIS A 243 -7.91 -10.61 0.93
N ALA A 244 -7.34 -10.20 2.06
CA ALA A 244 -8.01 -9.43 3.11
C ALA A 244 -7.00 -8.65 3.94
N MET A 245 -7.48 -7.70 4.72
CA MET A 245 -6.79 -7.11 5.87
C MET A 245 -7.61 -7.42 7.11
N THR A 246 -6.97 -7.91 8.16
CA THR A 246 -7.63 -8.54 9.32
C THR A 246 -7.07 -8.01 10.63
N PRO A 247 -7.70 -8.29 11.77
CA PRO A 247 -7.15 -7.97 13.09
C PRO A 247 -5.74 -8.53 13.34
N PHE A 248 -5.41 -9.69 12.73
CA PHE A 248 -4.06 -10.25 12.78
C PHE A 248 -3.03 -9.27 12.16
N ASP A 249 -3.30 -8.78 10.96
CA ASP A 249 -2.42 -7.84 10.28
C ASP A 249 -2.22 -6.55 11.10
N TRP A 250 -3.30 -6.02 11.67
CA TRP A 250 -3.27 -4.79 12.47
C TRP A 250 -2.46 -4.91 13.76
N THR A 251 -2.35 -6.10 14.35
CA THR A 251 -1.49 -6.34 15.52
C THR A 251 -0.05 -5.97 15.17
N SER A 252 0.48 -6.50 14.08
CA SER A 252 1.87 -6.23 13.69
C SER A 252 2.10 -4.76 13.29
N TYR A 253 1.11 -4.12 12.65
CA TYR A 253 1.25 -2.72 12.23
C TYR A 253 1.32 -1.76 13.42
N THR A 254 0.43 -1.95 14.40
CA THR A 254 0.41 -1.12 15.60
C THR A 254 1.63 -1.36 16.48
N GLU A 255 2.10 -2.59 16.59
CA GLU A 255 3.33 -2.91 17.34
C GLU A 255 4.57 -2.36 16.66
N THR A 256 4.64 -2.43 15.34
CA THR A 256 5.73 -1.81 14.59
C THR A 256 5.74 -0.30 14.82
N LEU A 257 4.59 0.38 14.72
CA LEU A 257 4.50 1.83 14.92
C LEU A 257 4.90 2.25 16.35
N LYS A 258 4.61 1.43 17.35
CA LYS A 258 4.99 1.72 18.76
C LYS A 258 6.49 1.51 19.04
N ARG A 259 7.16 0.71 18.22
CA ARG A 259 8.57 0.38 18.39
C ARG A 259 9.51 1.44 17.82
N ILE A 260 9.05 2.26 16.91
CA ILE A 260 9.81 3.30 16.19
C ILE A 260 9.59 4.72 16.79
#